data_786f0c1bcf39a3d5253bb057e119c763
#
_entry.id   786f0c1bcf39a3d5253bb057e119c763
#
_cell.length_a   1.000
_cell.length_b   1.000
_cell.length_c   1.000
_cell.angle_alpha   90.00
_cell.angle_beta   90.00
_cell.angle_gamma   90.00
#
_symmetry.space_group_name_H-M   'P 1'
#
loop_
_entity.id
_entity.type
_entity.pdbx_description
1 polymer ?
#
loop_
_entity_poly.entity_id
_entity_poly.type
_entity_poly.pdbx_seq_one_letter_code
_entity_poly.pdbx_strand_id
1 'polypeptide(L)' 'MEEFAELQQQVSKQIRGYNDRIGLLEEMADAYIGLELLKSIFNISEEDMQKAVDTKLERERRKQK' A
#
# COMPACT_ATOMS: atom_id res chain seq x y z
N MET A 1 -2.54 -6.30 11.54
CA MET A 1 -2.63 -6.19 10.05
C MET A 1 -3.98 -5.65 9.61
N GLU A 2 -4.69 -5.02 10.54
CA GLU A 2 -6.01 -4.43 10.25
C GLU A 2 -5.91 -3.21 9.34
N GLU A 3 -4.76 -2.51 9.36
CA GLU A 3 -4.54 -1.29 8.58
C GLU A 3 -4.75 -1.48 7.08
N PHE A 4 -4.37 -2.65 6.56
CA PHE A 4 -4.53 -2.91 5.13
C PHE A 4 -6.00 -3.12 4.76
N ALA A 5 -6.75 -3.80 5.62
CA ALA A 5 -8.18 -3.98 5.42
C ALA A 5 -8.91 -2.64 5.52
N GLU A 6 -8.53 -1.80 6.47
CA GLU A 6 -9.12 -0.47 6.64
C GLU A 6 -8.82 0.43 5.45
N LEU A 7 -7.59 0.38 4.93
CA LEU A 7 -7.22 1.11 3.72
C LEU A 7 -8.08 0.66 2.54
N GLN A 8 -8.26 -0.64 2.38
CA GLN A 8 -9.07 -1.20 1.31
C GLN A 8 -10.52 -0.70 1.39
N GLN A 9 -11.08 -0.63 2.59
CA GLN A 9 -12.42 -0.09 2.79
C GLN A 9 -12.50 1.38 2.39
N GLN A 10 -11.50 2.18 2.77
CA GLN A 10 -11.48 3.60 2.42
C GLN A 10 -11.38 3.81 0.91
N VAL A 11 -10.55 3.04 0.24
CA VAL A 11 -10.44 3.11 -1.22
C VAL A 11 -11.78 2.77 -1.86
N SER A 12 -12.47 1.73 -1.38
CA SER A 12 -13.79 1.35 -1.89
C SER A 12 -14.80 2.47 -1.70
N LYS A 13 -14.78 3.15 -0.57
CA LYS A 13 -15.67 4.29 -0.31
C LYS A 13 -15.42 5.43 -1.29
N GLN A 14 -14.15 5.74 -1.56
CA GLN A 14 -13.79 6.79 -2.51
C GLN A 14 -14.32 6.46 -3.91
N ILE A 15 -14.16 5.22 -4.33
CA ILE A 15 -14.66 4.75 -5.63
C ILE A 15 -16.17 4.88 -5.73
N ARG A 16 -16.90 4.64 -4.64
CA ARG A 16 -18.35 4.76 -4.60
C ARG A 16 -18.85 6.20 -4.46
N GLY A 17 -17.96 7.17 -4.45
CA GLY A 17 -18.32 8.57 -4.43
C GLY A 17 -18.31 9.25 -3.07
N TYR A 18 -17.88 8.56 -2.03
CA TYR A 18 -17.69 9.17 -0.71
C TYR A 18 -16.41 9.96 -0.71
N ASN A 19 -16.49 11.26 -0.57
CA ASN A 19 -15.33 12.14 -0.63
C ASN A 19 -14.74 12.36 0.77
N ASP A 20 -13.94 11.41 1.22
CA ASP A 20 -13.27 11.48 2.53
C ASP A 20 -11.75 11.37 2.35
N ARG A 21 -11.17 12.46 1.87
CA ARG A 21 -9.72 12.50 1.61
C ARG A 21 -8.90 12.38 2.89
N ILE A 22 -9.37 12.97 3.99
CA ILE A 22 -8.65 12.90 5.27
C ILE A 22 -8.64 11.47 5.78
N GLY A 23 -9.78 10.78 5.75
CA GLY A 23 -9.87 9.38 6.15
C GLY A 23 -8.98 8.48 5.31
N LEU A 24 -8.94 8.73 4.00
CA LEU A 24 -8.07 7.97 3.11
C LEU A 24 -6.60 8.16 3.46
N LEU A 25 -6.17 9.40 3.70
CA LEU A 25 -4.79 9.70 4.07
C LEU A 25 -4.41 9.05 5.39
N GLU A 26 -5.30 9.05 6.38
CA GLU A 26 -5.05 8.41 7.66
C GLU A 26 -4.83 6.90 7.49
N GLU A 27 -5.68 6.25 6.70
CA GLU A 27 -5.56 4.82 6.46
C GLU A 27 -4.30 4.48 5.65
N MET A 28 -3.94 5.34 4.70
CA MET A 28 -2.69 5.18 3.96
C MET A 28 -1.48 5.29 4.88
N ALA A 29 -1.52 6.25 5.81
CA ALA A 29 -0.43 6.43 6.78
C ALA A 29 -0.29 5.21 7.68
N ASP A 30 -1.40 4.68 8.17
CA ASP A 30 -1.39 3.48 9.02
C ASP A 30 -0.83 2.27 8.27
N ALA A 31 -1.23 2.09 7.02
CA ALA A 31 -0.70 1.01 6.19
C ALA A 31 0.80 1.18 5.94
N TYR A 32 1.24 2.40 5.74
CA TYR A 32 2.66 2.71 5.55
C TYR A 32 3.48 2.31 6.78
N ILE A 33 2.98 2.68 7.96
CA ILE A 33 3.61 2.30 9.23
C ILE A 33 3.64 0.78 9.37
N GLY A 34 2.54 0.11 9.03
CA GLY A 34 2.46 -1.35 9.07
C GLY A 34 3.51 -2.02 8.19
N LEU A 35 3.74 -1.48 6.99
CA LEU A 35 4.77 -2.00 6.08
C LEU A 35 6.16 -1.83 6.66
N GLU A 36 6.45 -0.67 7.27
CA GLU A 36 7.74 -0.43 7.92
C GLU A 36 7.99 -1.40 9.07
N LEU A 37 6.95 -1.69 9.85
CA LEU A 37 7.05 -2.67 10.94
C LEU A 37 7.36 -4.07 10.40
N LEU A 38 6.70 -4.47 9.33
CA LEU A 38 6.95 -5.78 8.70
C LEU A 38 8.38 -5.89 8.19
N LYS A 39 8.89 -4.83 7.58
CA LYS A 39 10.28 -4.80 7.12
C LYS A 39 11.24 -5.02 8.28
N SER A 40 10.97 -4.37 9.41
CA SER A 40 11.79 -4.53 10.61
C SER A 40 11.72 -5.95 11.17
N ILE A 41 10.51 -6.50 11.28
CA ILE A 41 10.29 -7.83 11.85
C ILE A 41 10.99 -8.92 11.01
N PHE A 42 10.95 -8.80 9.70
CA PHE A 42 11.49 -9.79 8.78
C PHE A 42 12.86 -9.42 8.21
N ASN A 43 13.49 -8.37 8.72
CA ASN A 43 14.81 -7.91 8.29
C ASN A 43 14.87 -7.66 6.77
N ILE A 44 13.86 -7.04 6.23
CA ILE A 44 13.82 -6.68 4.80
C ILE A 44 14.40 -5.28 4.64
N SER A 45 15.46 -5.16 3.82
CA SER A 45 16.09 -3.88 3.57
C SER A 45 15.29 -3.04 2.57
N GLU A 46 15.52 -1.73 2.60
CA GLU A 46 14.94 -0.82 1.61
C GLU A 46 15.37 -1.21 0.19
N GLU A 47 16.62 -1.63 0.03
CA GLU A 47 17.13 -2.04 -1.26
C GLU A 47 16.36 -3.24 -1.81
N ASP A 48 16.13 -4.26 -0.98
CA ASP A 48 15.37 -5.44 -1.38
C ASP A 48 13.93 -5.07 -1.70
N MET A 49 13.34 -4.20 -0.89
CA MET A 49 11.97 -3.75 -1.11
C MET A 49 11.85 -3.00 -2.43
N GLN A 50 12.80 -2.12 -2.73
CA GLN A 50 12.79 -1.36 -3.96
C GLN A 50 12.93 -2.27 -5.19
N LYS A 51 13.77 -3.28 -5.11
CA LYS A 51 13.91 -4.27 -6.19
C LYS A 51 12.60 -5.01 -6.44
N ALA A 52 11.91 -5.39 -5.36
CA ALA A 52 10.62 -6.06 -5.48
C ALA A 52 9.56 -5.16 -6.12
N VAL A 53 9.52 -3.89 -5.71
CA VAL A 53 8.61 -2.90 -6.29
C VAL A 53 8.90 -2.72 -7.78
N ASP A 54 10.16 -2.55 -8.14
CA ASP A 54 10.56 -2.36 -9.54
C ASP A 54 10.16 -3.56 -10.42
N THR A 55 10.36 -4.77 -9.89
CA THR A 55 9.97 -6.00 -10.59
C THR A 55 8.45 -6.06 -10.81
N LYS A 56 7.68 -5.71 -9.78
CA LYS A 56 6.22 -5.69 -9.88
C LYS A 56 5.72 -4.65 -10.88
N LEU A 57 6.29 -3.47 -10.85
CA LEU A 57 5.93 -2.40 -11.77
C LEU A 57 6.23 -2.79 -13.22
N GLU A 58 7.34 -3.46 -13.45
CA GLU A 58 7.69 -3.95 -14.78
C GLU A 58 6.67 -4.97 -15.27
N ARG A 59 6.24 -5.89 -14.42
CA ARG A 59 5.21 -6.87 -14.77
C ARG A 59 3.88 -6.21 -15.12
N GLU A 60 3.48 -5.21 -14.35
CA GLU A 60 2.25 -4.47 -14.60
C GLU A 60 2.31 -3.72 -15.92
N ARG A 61 3.46 -3.15 -16.24
CA ARG A 61 3.68 -2.47 -17.50
C ARG A 61 3.48 -3.41 -18.70
N ARG A 62 3.96 -4.65 -18.58
CA ARG A 62 3.79 -5.66 -19.64
C ARG A 62 2.35 -6.06 -19.83
N LYS A 63 1.58 -6.10 -18.75
CA LYS A 63 0.16 -6.47 -18.82
C LYS A 63 -0.71 -5.42 -19.49
N GLN A 64 -0.26 -4.19 -19.54
CA GLN A 64 -1.04 -3.07 -20.03
C GLN A 64 -0.91 -2.82 -21.54
N LYS A 65 -0.29 -3.72 -22.24
CA LYS A 65 -0.15 -3.61 -23.70
C LYS A 65 -1.43 -3.99 -24.42
#